data_5e679476009bc92ceb7801fd36b3bf9d
#
_entry.id   5e679476009bc92ceb7801fd36b3bf9d
#
_cell.length_a   1.000
_cell.length_b   1.000
_cell.length_c   1.000
_cell.angle_alpha   90.00
_cell.angle_beta   90.00
_cell.angle_gamma   90.00
#
_symmetry.space_group_name_H-M   'P 1'
#
loop_
_entity.id
_entity.type
_entity.pdbx_description
1 polymer ?
#
loop_
_entity_poly.entity_id
_entity_poly.type
_entity_poly.pdbx_seq_one_letter_code
_entity_poly.pdbx_strand_id
1 'polypeptide(L)'
;MEALKDEQQQQNANKQIVGAAWENKWNLVFTDALGKNLVRRTVVKHFKAVIERANIPADVRFHDLRHSFAVTSLYTGDDIKTVQANLGHATTQFTLDVYGHVTQKMRQESAMRMQAFYNHLEV
;
A
#
# COMPACT_ATOMS: atom_id res chain seq x y z
N MET A 1 8.60 6.00 2.89
CA MET A 1 9.68 6.59 2.04
C MET A 1 11.04 5.97 2.36
N GLU A 2 11.32 5.56 3.58
CA GLU A 2 12.56 4.89 4.00
C GLU A 2 12.81 3.58 3.24
N ALA A 3 11.83 2.67 3.24
CA ALA A 3 11.95 1.38 2.53
C ALA A 3 12.30 1.49 1.02
N LEU A 4 11.86 2.55 0.34
CA LEU A 4 12.23 2.77 -1.08
C LEU A 4 13.67 3.25 -1.23
N LYS A 5 14.18 4.00 -0.26
CA LYS A 5 15.60 4.40 -0.24
C LYS A 5 16.51 3.20 0.02
N ASP A 6 16.09 2.35 0.95
CA ASP A 6 16.82 1.11 1.26
C ASP A 6 16.89 0.20 0.04
N GLU A 7 15.76 0.03 -0.68
CA GLU A 7 15.70 -0.73 -1.92
C GLU A 7 16.63 -0.13 -3.00
N GLN A 8 16.64 1.19 -3.16
CA GLN A 8 17.52 1.87 -4.10
C GLN A 8 19.00 1.66 -3.75
N GLN A 9 19.34 1.73 -2.47
CA GLN A 9 20.70 1.48 -2.00
C GLN A 9 21.11 0.02 -2.27
N GLN A 10 20.22 -0.93 -2.00
CA GLN A 10 20.44 -2.34 -2.27
C GLN A 10 20.66 -2.62 -3.76
N GLN A 11 19.85 -2.02 -4.63
CA GLN A 11 20.03 -2.14 -6.09
C GLN A 11 21.36 -1.55 -6.55
N ASN A 12 21.77 -0.40 -6.01
CA ASN A 12 23.07 0.20 -6.32
C ASN A 12 24.23 -0.69 -5.90
N ALA A 13 24.17 -1.30 -4.72
CA ALA A 13 25.16 -2.26 -4.25
C ALA A 13 25.20 -3.50 -5.15
N ASN A 14 24.07 -4.09 -5.48
CA ASN A 14 23.97 -5.23 -6.39
C ASN A 14 24.57 -4.90 -7.77
N LYS A 15 24.24 -3.73 -8.32
CA LYS A 15 24.78 -3.26 -9.60
C LYS A 15 26.32 -3.16 -9.59
N GLN A 16 26.91 -2.71 -8.49
CA GLN A 16 28.38 -2.67 -8.34
C GLN A 16 28.97 -4.08 -8.30
N ILE A 17 28.34 -5.01 -7.59
CA ILE A 17 28.81 -6.38 -7.46
C ILE A 17 28.76 -7.14 -8.79
N VAL A 18 27.63 -7.04 -9.51
CA VAL A 18 27.42 -7.84 -10.74
C VAL A 18 27.93 -7.14 -12.00
N GLY A 19 28.22 -5.85 -11.95
CA GLY A 19 28.82 -5.08 -13.06
C GLY A 19 28.02 -5.17 -14.35
N ALA A 20 28.67 -5.66 -15.40
CA ALA A 20 28.07 -5.78 -16.75
C ALA A 20 26.88 -6.76 -16.83
N ALA A 21 26.67 -7.64 -15.84
CA ALA A 21 25.55 -8.54 -15.77
C ALA A 21 24.25 -7.88 -15.24
N TRP A 22 24.30 -6.61 -14.84
CA TRP A 22 23.12 -5.86 -14.41
C TRP A 22 22.17 -5.56 -15.57
N GLU A 23 20.89 -5.99 -15.46
CA GLU A 23 19.92 -5.95 -16.58
C GLU A 23 18.68 -5.07 -16.35
N ASN A 24 18.68 -4.13 -15.39
CA ASN A 24 17.49 -3.27 -15.14
C ASN A 24 17.23 -2.27 -16.28
N LYS A 25 16.82 -2.78 -17.46
CA LYS A 25 16.56 -2.00 -18.67
C LYS A 25 15.33 -1.07 -18.54
N TRP A 26 14.40 -1.43 -17.65
CA TRP A 26 13.13 -0.73 -17.49
C TRP A 26 13.11 0.21 -16.28
N ASN A 27 14.25 0.38 -15.63
CA ASN A 27 14.38 1.19 -14.42
C ASN A 27 13.33 0.79 -13.35
N LEU A 28 13.18 -0.50 -13.12
CA LEU A 28 12.23 -1.06 -12.17
C LEU A 28 12.64 -0.70 -10.74
N VAL A 29 11.64 -0.37 -9.92
CA VAL A 29 11.82 -0.08 -8.50
C VAL A 29 12.17 -1.34 -7.71
N PHE A 30 11.62 -2.49 -8.10
CA PHE A 30 11.89 -3.77 -7.44
C PHE A 30 12.44 -4.77 -8.46
N THR A 31 13.61 -5.32 -8.17
CA THR A 31 14.30 -6.27 -9.04
C THR A 31 14.83 -7.47 -8.26
N ASP A 32 15.28 -8.48 -8.97
CA ASP A 32 16.15 -9.50 -8.38
C ASP A 32 17.60 -8.98 -8.25
N ALA A 33 18.51 -9.82 -7.76
CA ALA A 33 19.91 -9.47 -7.55
C ALA A 33 20.67 -9.12 -8.85
N LEU A 34 20.15 -9.45 -10.02
CA LEU A 34 20.71 -9.15 -11.34
C LEU A 34 20.03 -7.95 -12.03
N GLY A 35 19.06 -7.30 -11.37
CA GLY A 35 18.30 -6.20 -11.96
C GLY A 35 17.13 -6.66 -12.84
N LYS A 36 16.80 -7.95 -12.87
CA LYS A 36 15.68 -8.47 -13.66
C LYS A 36 14.35 -8.29 -12.92
N ASN A 37 13.25 -8.37 -13.68
CA ASN A 37 11.92 -8.34 -13.10
C ASN A 37 11.67 -9.52 -12.15
N LEU A 38 11.02 -9.24 -11.03
CA LEU A 38 10.61 -10.28 -10.08
C LEU A 38 9.57 -11.20 -10.68
N VAL A 39 9.77 -12.51 -10.55
CA VAL A 39 8.79 -13.51 -10.96
C VAL A 39 7.66 -13.57 -9.92
N ARG A 40 6.40 -13.50 -10.38
CA ARG A 40 5.21 -13.55 -9.52
C ARG A 40 5.26 -14.66 -8.47
N ARG A 41 5.68 -15.86 -8.88
CA ARG A 41 5.78 -17.03 -7.98
C ARG A 41 6.73 -16.77 -6.81
N THR A 42 7.86 -16.12 -7.06
CA THR A 42 8.85 -15.76 -6.03
C THR A 42 8.27 -14.75 -5.05
N VAL A 43 7.61 -13.69 -5.54
CA VAL A 43 6.97 -12.67 -4.70
C VAL A 43 5.90 -13.30 -3.80
N VAL A 44 5.02 -14.13 -4.37
CA VAL A 44 3.96 -14.80 -3.61
C VAL A 44 4.55 -15.76 -2.57
N LYS A 45 5.61 -16.50 -2.91
CA LYS A 45 6.29 -17.41 -1.95
C LYS A 45 6.86 -16.62 -0.76
N HIS A 46 7.56 -15.51 -1.01
CA HIS A 46 8.10 -14.69 0.07
C HIS A 46 7.00 -14.04 0.90
N PHE A 47 5.94 -13.56 0.28
CA PHE A 47 4.77 -13.03 0.98
C PHE A 47 4.16 -14.07 1.92
N LYS A 48 3.94 -15.31 1.46
CA LYS A 48 3.40 -16.40 2.29
C LYS A 48 4.31 -16.72 3.49
N ALA A 49 5.62 -16.72 3.31
CA ALA A 49 6.56 -16.91 4.41
C ALA A 49 6.51 -15.75 5.43
N VAL A 50 6.25 -14.52 4.99
CA VAL A 50 6.11 -13.35 5.88
C VAL A 50 4.82 -13.44 6.68
N ILE A 51 3.67 -13.71 6.06
CA ILE A 51 2.38 -13.81 6.77
C ILE A 51 2.36 -14.99 7.75
N GLU A 52 3.00 -16.12 7.41
CA GLU A 52 3.16 -17.27 8.30
C GLU A 52 3.94 -16.87 9.58
N ARG A 53 5.10 -16.21 9.42
CA ARG A 53 5.89 -15.71 10.57
C ARG A 53 5.16 -14.68 11.41
N ALA A 54 4.28 -13.91 10.79
CA ALA A 54 3.46 -12.89 11.46
C ALA A 54 2.16 -13.47 12.07
N ASN A 55 1.93 -14.78 12.02
CA ASN A 55 0.70 -15.44 12.43
C ASN A 55 -0.57 -14.85 11.78
N ILE A 56 -0.45 -14.42 10.53
CA ILE A 56 -1.57 -13.93 9.72
C ILE A 56 -2.22 -15.11 8.99
N PRO A 57 -3.57 -15.17 8.88
CA PRO A 57 -4.26 -16.27 8.22
C PRO A 57 -3.73 -16.55 6.81
N ALA A 58 -3.59 -17.84 6.45
CA ALA A 58 -2.98 -18.26 5.19
C ALA A 58 -3.83 -17.96 3.93
N ASP A 59 -5.10 -17.65 4.09
CA ASP A 59 -6.02 -17.25 3.02
C ASP A 59 -5.76 -15.81 2.51
N VAL A 60 -5.08 -14.98 3.31
CA VAL A 60 -4.67 -13.63 2.89
C VAL A 60 -3.78 -13.69 1.65
N ARG A 61 -4.13 -12.91 0.64
CA ARG A 61 -3.45 -12.84 -0.66
C ARG A 61 -2.56 -11.59 -0.73
N PHE A 62 -1.52 -11.64 -1.55
CA PHE A 62 -0.67 -10.48 -1.82
C PHE A 62 -1.46 -9.26 -2.31
N HIS A 63 -2.52 -9.50 -3.11
CA HIS A 63 -3.38 -8.42 -3.61
C HIS A 63 -4.20 -7.74 -2.50
N ASP A 64 -4.45 -8.42 -1.39
CA ASP A 64 -5.22 -7.87 -0.27
C ASP A 64 -4.47 -6.75 0.46
N LEU A 65 -3.13 -6.65 0.28
CA LEU A 65 -2.36 -5.48 0.72
C LEU A 65 -2.84 -4.17 0.06
N ARG A 66 -3.31 -4.25 -1.18
CA ARG A 66 -3.90 -3.10 -1.88
C ARG A 66 -5.22 -2.66 -1.22
N HIS A 67 -6.02 -3.62 -0.75
CA HIS A 67 -7.23 -3.34 0.03
C HIS A 67 -6.89 -2.67 1.36
N SER A 68 -5.90 -3.23 2.06
CA SER A 68 -5.42 -2.68 3.33
C SER A 68 -4.93 -1.25 3.18
N PHE A 69 -4.17 -0.95 2.11
CA PHE A 69 -3.73 0.40 1.80
C PHE A 69 -4.93 1.34 1.59
N ALA A 70 -5.92 0.96 0.75
CA ALA A 70 -7.08 1.79 0.49
C ALA A 70 -7.87 2.11 1.77
N VAL A 71 -8.15 1.08 2.59
CA VAL A 71 -8.85 1.23 3.86
C VAL A 71 -8.09 2.16 4.80
N THR A 72 -6.78 1.92 4.97
CA THR A 72 -5.95 2.71 5.90
C THR A 72 -5.84 4.16 5.44
N SER A 73 -5.61 4.42 4.15
CA SER A 73 -5.53 5.78 3.60
C SER A 73 -6.83 6.56 3.83
N LEU A 74 -7.99 5.96 3.53
CA LEU A 74 -9.29 6.60 3.80
C LEU A 74 -9.49 6.83 5.30
N TYR A 75 -9.06 5.88 6.13
CA TYR A 75 -9.20 5.98 7.59
C TYR A 75 -8.32 7.07 8.19
N THR A 76 -7.14 7.30 7.62
CA THR A 76 -6.20 8.35 8.03
C THR A 76 -6.55 9.74 7.49
N GLY A 77 -7.57 9.83 6.63
CA GLY A 77 -8.14 11.09 6.15
C GLY A 77 -7.81 11.46 4.72
N ASP A 78 -7.18 10.57 3.96
CA ASP A 78 -6.99 10.77 2.53
C ASP A 78 -8.35 10.85 1.82
N ASP A 79 -8.48 11.75 0.86
CA ASP A 79 -9.68 11.80 0.03
C ASP A 79 -9.68 10.65 -1.00
N ILE A 80 -10.89 10.28 -1.44
CA ILE A 80 -11.09 9.14 -2.34
C ILE A 80 -10.35 9.27 -3.67
N LYS A 81 -10.19 10.50 -4.19
CA LYS A 81 -9.50 10.75 -5.47
C LYS A 81 -7.99 10.53 -5.32
N THR A 82 -7.43 10.97 -4.20
CA THR A 82 -6.03 10.70 -3.84
C THR A 82 -5.77 9.21 -3.73
N VAL A 83 -6.64 8.46 -3.03
CA VAL A 83 -6.50 7.00 -2.92
C VAL A 83 -6.62 6.33 -4.29
N GLN A 84 -7.57 6.76 -5.14
CA GLN A 84 -7.72 6.25 -6.51
C GLN A 84 -6.47 6.54 -7.36
N ALA A 85 -5.92 7.74 -7.28
CA ALA A 85 -4.71 8.12 -8.01
C ALA A 85 -3.51 7.25 -7.59
N ASN A 86 -3.31 7.06 -6.27
CA ASN A 86 -2.24 6.24 -5.71
C ASN A 86 -2.36 4.77 -6.09
N LEU A 87 -3.58 4.26 -6.23
CA LEU A 87 -3.84 2.87 -6.62
C LEU A 87 -3.86 2.66 -8.14
N GLY A 88 -3.83 3.73 -8.94
CA GLY A 88 -3.98 3.64 -10.41
C GLY A 88 -5.43 3.40 -10.83
N HIS A 89 -5.80 3.90 -12.01
CA HIS A 89 -7.19 4.05 -12.51
C HIS A 89 -8.04 2.77 -12.66
N ALA A 90 -7.53 1.60 -12.33
CA ALA A 90 -8.19 0.32 -12.61
C ALA A 90 -9.34 -0.06 -11.64
N THR A 91 -9.69 0.75 -10.61
CA THR A 91 -10.55 0.24 -9.54
C THR A 91 -11.51 1.26 -8.92
N THR A 92 -12.25 2.00 -9.75
CA THR A 92 -13.31 2.90 -9.26
C THR A 92 -14.35 2.14 -8.41
N GLN A 93 -14.78 0.96 -8.88
CA GLN A 93 -15.75 0.10 -8.18
C GLN A 93 -15.23 -0.35 -6.81
N PHE A 94 -13.99 -0.81 -6.75
CA PHE A 94 -13.34 -1.27 -5.53
C PHE A 94 -13.25 -0.18 -4.46
N THR A 95 -12.84 1.03 -4.84
CA THR A 95 -12.73 2.15 -3.90
C THR A 95 -14.09 2.57 -3.37
N LEU A 96 -15.17 2.44 -4.17
CA LEU A 96 -16.54 2.71 -3.74
C LEU A 96 -17.05 1.67 -2.74
N ASP A 97 -16.74 0.38 -2.92
CA ASP A 97 -17.13 -0.70 -2.00
C ASP A 97 -16.45 -0.52 -0.63
N VAL A 98 -15.15 -0.24 -0.63
CA VAL A 98 -14.39 0.09 0.60
C VAL A 98 -14.93 1.37 1.26
N TYR A 99 -15.26 2.39 0.45
CA TYR A 99 -15.80 3.66 0.92
C TYR A 99 -17.15 3.51 1.62
N GLY A 100 -18.02 2.59 1.17
CA GLY A 100 -19.32 2.31 1.81
C GLY A 100 -19.16 1.89 3.28
N HIS A 101 -18.17 1.08 3.62
CA HIS A 101 -17.92 0.62 4.99
C HIS A 101 -17.20 1.67 5.86
N VAL A 102 -16.28 2.44 5.29
CA VAL A 102 -15.51 3.47 6.02
C VAL A 102 -16.36 4.71 6.31
N THR A 103 -17.27 5.08 5.40
CA THR A 103 -18.10 6.30 5.50
C THR A 103 -19.05 6.32 6.69
N GLN A 104 -19.58 5.18 7.14
CA GLN A 104 -20.49 5.18 8.27
C GLN A 104 -19.79 5.66 9.55
N LYS A 105 -18.58 5.18 9.80
CA LYS A 105 -17.76 5.62 10.95
C LYS A 105 -17.32 7.07 10.80
N MET A 106 -16.86 7.48 9.61
CA MET A 106 -16.47 8.87 9.34
C MET A 106 -17.65 9.83 9.51
N ARG A 107 -18.87 9.45 9.12
CA ARG A 107 -20.08 10.24 9.36
C ARG A 107 -20.37 10.41 10.85
N GLN A 108 -20.26 9.33 11.64
CA GLN A 108 -20.44 9.40 13.08
C GLN A 108 -19.40 10.30 13.74
N GLU A 109 -18.13 10.14 13.39
CA GLU A 109 -17.04 11.00 13.91
C GLU A 109 -17.19 12.46 13.48
N SER A 110 -17.65 12.72 12.25
CA SER A 110 -17.94 14.08 11.76
C SER A 110 -19.10 14.69 12.55
N ALA A 111 -20.17 13.93 12.79
CA ALA A 111 -21.29 14.37 13.60
C ALA A 111 -20.87 14.70 15.04
N MET A 112 -20.03 13.86 15.64
CA MET A 112 -19.50 14.11 16.99
C MET A 112 -18.62 15.38 17.04
N ARG A 113 -17.75 15.58 16.04
CA ARG A 113 -16.95 16.81 15.96
C ARG A 113 -17.81 18.07 15.81
N MET A 114 -18.84 17.97 14.98
CA MET A 114 -19.79 19.08 14.78
C MET A 114 -20.57 19.39 16.06
N GLN A 115 -21.05 18.35 16.76
CA GLN A 115 -21.73 18.51 18.05
C GLN A 115 -20.82 19.15 19.10
N ALA A 116 -19.56 18.71 19.20
CA ALA A 116 -18.57 19.29 20.11
C ALA A 116 -18.32 20.77 19.79
N PHE A 117 -18.26 21.12 18.50
CA PHE A 117 -18.11 22.52 18.08
C PHE A 117 -19.30 23.37 18.49
N TYR A 118 -20.54 22.90 18.27
CA TYR A 118 -21.74 23.63 18.68
C TYR A 118 -21.81 23.80 20.19
N ASN A 119 -21.52 22.76 20.95
CA ASN A 119 -21.51 22.84 22.43
C ASN A 119 -20.47 23.86 22.96
N HIS A 120 -19.42 24.17 22.18
CA HIS A 120 -18.43 25.19 22.53
C HIS A 120 -18.89 26.63 22.20
N LEU A 121 -19.91 26.76 21.32
CA LEU A 121 -20.47 28.07 20.95
C LEU A 121 -21.62 28.52 21.86
N GLU A 122 -22.18 27.62 22.65
CA GLU A 122 -23.27 27.91 23.59
C GLU A 122 -22.79 28.44 24.98
N VAL A 123 -21.58 29.01 25.04
CA VAL A 123 -21.05 29.64 26.26
C VAL A 123 -21.17 31.14 26.19
#